data_f8b20c554778f449497f00326012ec8d
#
_entry.id   f8b20c554778f449497f00326012ec8d
#
_cell.length_a   1.000
_cell.length_b   1.000
_cell.length_c   1.000
_cell.angle_alpha   90.00
_cell.angle_beta   90.00
_cell.angle_gamma   90.00
#
_symmetry.space_group_name_H-M   'P 1'
#
loop_
_entity.id
_entity.type
_entity.pdbx_description
1 polymer ?
#
loop_
_entity_poly.entity_id
_entity_poly.type
_entity_poly.pdbx_seq_one_letter_code
_entity_poly.pdbx_strand_id
1 'polypeptide(L)'
;MTVSQLKLTRIVLLIFTFLISFSVLNAQVNQVKIINDEKGAKLVVNGKDFIVNGMNWDYFPIGTNYTYSLWTKPDSFIKNALDREMSLLRNMGVNVVRVYNGIQPKWIEYIYKNYGIYTVLNHSFGRYGVTIDGVYVQNTDYADPKTNEQLLKEVNALAQEFNDVPGLLMWLLGNENNYGLFWGGAETEDIPVGETLESVRARHMYKLFNEGILEIKKFDSNHPVAICNGDLLFIDIIAEEVTHMDVLGVNAYRGVSFTDLFDTVKEKLNVPFLFTEFGSDAFNALEMREDQLMQTRYALGNWKEIYQHAYGNGKTGISIGGMTFQFSDGWWKYLQESNLDVHDTHASWSNGGYSEDYVEGENNMNEEWFGICAKGPTDAMGHYELYPRAAYYALMDVHKINPLDNQVDAIVIENVIDKLDPTQYVLTARGDKAALESSKNSLIRLSGLYLKLETYSTGGDKISTPDEKVTGSTTFPAFLGFDHMESFFAEFEANPAPNLTGKLSLNVLGNVPDNPINEIFYENRGRPITVPVPTENGEVTLSGLERVAVYQASVEWDHSLFKLDAFYRTGHYHWGYEGDFF
;
A
#
# COMPACT_ATOMS: atom_id res chain seq x y z
N MET A 1 57.22 45.90 -4.30
CA MET A 1 56.07 45.27 -3.67
C MET A 1 56.45 44.80 -2.29
N THR A 2 55.78 45.25 -1.26
CA THR A 2 56.11 44.86 0.12
C THR A 2 55.50 43.47 0.42
N VAL A 3 56.10 42.72 1.34
CA VAL A 3 55.67 41.38 1.78
C VAL A 3 54.17 41.37 2.18
N SER A 4 53.66 42.49 2.63
CA SER A 4 52.25 42.69 2.96
C SER A 4 51.32 42.68 1.72
N GLN A 5 51.73 43.24 0.59
CA GLN A 5 50.97 43.23 -0.65
C GLN A 5 50.91 41.85 -1.28
N LEU A 6 52.00 41.06 -1.17
CA LEU A 6 52.01 39.65 -1.64
C LEU A 6 51.07 38.72 -0.83
N LYS A 7 50.97 38.95 0.50
CA LYS A 7 50.05 38.20 1.33
C LYS A 7 48.57 38.53 1.03
N LEU A 8 48.26 39.82 0.84
CA LEU A 8 46.91 40.25 0.48
C LEU A 8 46.48 39.71 -0.88
N THR A 9 47.36 39.73 -1.89
CA THR A 9 47.09 39.20 -3.24
C THR A 9 46.86 37.66 -3.20
N ARG A 10 47.61 36.93 -2.37
CA ARG A 10 47.39 35.48 -2.19
C ARG A 10 46.06 35.16 -1.47
N ILE A 11 45.68 35.92 -0.48
CA ILE A 11 44.38 35.78 0.22
C ILE A 11 43.23 36.11 -0.72
N VAL A 12 43.31 37.16 -1.49
CA VAL A 12 42.28 37.53 -2.48
C VAL A 12 42.20 36.49 -3.60
N LEU A 13 43.31 35.92 -4.07
CA LEU A 13 43.32 34.84 -5.06
C LEU A 13 42.73 33.54 -4.50
N LEU A 14 43.01 33.20 -3.23
CA LEU A 14 42.40 32.03 -2.54
C LEU A 14 40.90 32.21 -2.32
N ILE A 15 40.45 33.40 -1.95
CA ILE A 15 39.01 33.71 -1.80
C ILE A 15 38.33 33.70 -3.18
N PHE A 16 38.99 34.20 -4.22
CA PHE A 16 38.44 34.14 -5.58
C PHE A 16 38.39 32.70 -6.14
N THR A 17 39.40 31.86 -5.87
CA THR A 17 39.38 30.44 -6.24
C THR A 17 38.35 29.66 -5.42
N PHE A 18 38.14 30.01 -4.15
CA PHE A 18 37.10 29.41 -3.32
C PHE A 18 35.70 29.87 -3.76
N LEU A 19 35.52 31.14 -4.14
CA LEU A 19 34.28 31.69 -4.70
C LEU A 19 33.98 31.16 -6.11
N ILE A 20 34.99 30.88 -6.93
CA ILE A 20 34.79 30.23 -8.25
C ILE A 20 34.47 28.74 -8.09
N SER A 21 34.93 28.11 -7.02
CA SER A 21 34.54 26.71 -6.69
C SER A 21 33.11 26.61 -6.16
N PHE A 22 32.49 27.72 -5.76
CA PHE A 22 31.07 27.77 -5.35
C PHE A 22 30.15 28.22 -6.50
N SER A 23 30.70 28.57 -7.68
CA SER A 23 29.89 28.95 -8.81
C SER A 23 29.60 27.73 -9.69
N VAL A 24 28.32 27.49 -9.81
CA VAL A 24 27.69 26.55 -10.74
C VAL A 24 27.78 25.09 -10.31
N LEU A 25 27.22 24.76 -9.17
CA LEU A 25 26.41 23.54 -9.10
C LEU A 25 25.13 23.81 -9.91
N ASN A 26 25.26 23.88 -11.23
CA ASN A 26 24.13 23.59 -12.09
C ASN A 26 23.73 22.15 -11.69
N ALA A 27 22.49 21.95 -11.30
CA ALA A 27 22.00 20.63 -11.08
C ALA A 27 22.18 19.86 -12.39
N GLN A 28 23.16 18.96 -12.40
CA GLN A 28 23.47 18.17 -13.57
C GLN A 28 22.35 17.16 -13.74
N VAL A 29 21.89 16.96 -14.98
CA VAL A 29 20.97 15.88 -15.34
C VAL A 29 21.52 14.56 -14.81
N ASN A 30 20.69 13.77 -14.16
CA ASN A 30 21.12 12.51 -13.59
C ASN A 30 21.36 11.49 -14.70
N GLN A 31 22.47 10.76 -14.59
CA GLN A 31 22.72 9.64 -15.46
C GLN A 31 22.28 8.36 -14.76
N VAL A 32 21.29 7.70 -15.30
CA VAL A 32 20.77 6.43 -14.78
C VAL A 32 21.07 5.31 -15.77
N LYS A 33 21.80 4.31 -15.31
CA LYS A 33 22.19 3.16 -16.13
C LYS A 33 21.69 1.87 -15.51
N ILE A 34 21.35 0.93 -16.35
CA ILE A 34 21.11 -0.45 -15.98
C ILE A 34 22.39 -1.23 -16.26
N ILE A 35 22.86 -1.96 -15.27
CA ILE A 35 23.89 -2.98 -15.41
C ILE A 35 23.18 -4.33 -15.34
N ASN A 36 23.40 -5.18 -16.33
CA ASN A 36 22.89 -6.53 -16.38
C ASN A 36 24.06 -7.48 -16.67
N ASP A 37 24.32 -8.41 -15.75
CA ASP A 37 25.40 -9.40 -15.84
C ASP A 37 24.98 -10.75 -15.22
N GLU A 38 25.93 -11.65 -15.01
CA GLU A 38 25.68 -12.98 -14.45
C GLU A 38 25.05 -12.97 -13.04
N LYS A 39 25.23 -11.87 -12.28
CA LYS A 39 24.66 -11.71 -10.93
C LYS A 39 23.25 -11.14 -10.95
N GLY A 40 22.77 -10.67 -12.11
CA GLY A 40 21.46 -10.07 -12.27
C GLY A 40 21.49 -8.65 -12.83
N ALA A 41 20.51 -7.84 -12.45
CA ALA A 41 20.34 -6.47 -12.91
C ALA A 41 20.30 -5.48 -11.75
N LYS A 42 20.92 -4.30 -11.92
CA LYS A 42 20.87 -3.19 -10.96
C LYS A 42 20.84 -1.84 -11.64
N LEU A 43 20.31 -0.85 -10.93
CA LEU A 43 20.45 0.56 -11.31
C LEU A 43 21.77 1.13 -10.81
N VAL A 44 22.36 1.99 -11.62
CA VAL A 44 23.50 2.84 -11.25
C VAL A 44 23.13 4.29 -11.54
N VAL A 45 23.03 5.09 -10.49
CA VAL A 45 22.66 6.50 -10.57
C VAL A 45 23.89 7.35 -10.29
N ASN A 46 24.28 8.18 -11.25
CA ASN A 46 25.48 9.03 -11.16
C ASN A 46 26.74 8.24 -10.74
N GLY A 47 26.90 7.03 -11.25
CA GLY A 47 28.04 6.14 -10.99
C GLY A 47 28.00 5.38 -9.66
N LYS A 48 26.89 5.42 -8.92
CA LYS A 48 26.68 4.68 -7.66
C LYS A 48 25.58 3.65 -7.80
N ASP A 49 25.77 2.48 -7.21
CA ASP A 49 24.73 1.44 -7.11
C ASP A 49 23.51 2.01 -6.39
N PHE A 50 22.32 1.69 -6.91
CA PHE A 50 21.08 2.28 -6.44
C PHE A 50 19.97 1.23 -6.37
N ILE A 51 19.30 1.14 -5.22
CA ILE A 51 18.08 0.37 -5.03
C ILE A 51 16.91 1.33 -4.84
N VAL A 52 15.78 1.06 -5.46
CA VAL A 52 14.57 1.88 -5.34
C VAL A 52 13.86 1.54 -4.03
N ASN A 53 14.01 2.40 -3.03
CA ASN A 53 13.19 2.43 -1.83
C ASN A 53 12.10 3.46 -2.05
N GLY A 54 11.06 3.05 -2.78
CA GLY A 54 10.10 3.96 -3.36
C GLY A 54 8.78 4.03 -2.63
N MET A 55 8.04 5.09 -2.93
CA MET A 55 6.69 5.33 -2.42
C MET A 55 5.79 5.89 -3.52
N ASN A 56 4.59 5.35 -3.63
CA ASN A 56 3.52 5.99 -4.39
C ASN A 56 3.02 7.19 -3.59
N TRP A 57 3.06 8.36 -4.22
CA TRP A 57 2.74 9.61 -3.58
C TRP A 57 1.73 10.42 -4.38
N ASP A 58 0.69 10.83 -3.70
CA ASP A 58 -0.32 11.78 -4.16
C ASP A 58 -0.64 12.80 -3.06
N TYR A 59 -1.38 13.85 -3.40
CA TYR A 59 -1.78 14.87 -2.43
C TYR A 59 -3.26 15.21 -2.62
N PHE A 60 -4.11 14.53 -1.84
CA PHE A 60 -5.55 14.75 -1.85
C PHE A 60 -6.05 15.06 -0.43
N PRO A 61 -6.38 16.31 -0.10
CA PRO A 61 -7.01 16.65 1.17
C PRO A 61 -8.35 15.90 1.35
N ILE A 62 -8.71 15.60 2.59
CA ILE A 62 -10.02 15.03 2.92
C ILE A 62 -11.13 15.91 2.32
N GLY A 63 -12.15 15.31 1.75
CA GLY A 63 -13.21 16.00 1.03
C GLY A 63 -12.89 16.33 -0.43
N THR A 64 -11.77 15.83 -0.96
CA THR A 64 -11.38 15.98 -2.38
C THR A 64 -11.14 14.64 -3.04
N ASN A 65 -11.13 14.59 -4.36
CA ASN A 65 -10.89 13.39 -5.15
C ASN A 65 -9.85 13.62 -6.26
N TYR A 66 -9.78 12.70 -7.20
CA TYR A 66 -8.85 12.72 -8.34
C TYR A 66 -8.91 13.99 -9.21
N THR A 67 -9.96 14.81 -9.08
CA THR A 67 -10.04 16.11 -9.78
C THR A 67 -9.25 17.22 -9.09
N TYR A 68 -8.83 17.01 -7.83
CA TYR A 68 -7.98 17.96 -7.13
C TYR A 68 -6.57 17.90 -7.70
N SER A 69 -5.97 19.05 -7.88
CA SER A 69 -4.57 19.15 -8.28
C SER A 69 -3.79 20.10 -7.36
N LEU A 70 -2.81 19.54 -6.65
CA LEU A 70 -1.84 20.31 -5.88
C LEU A 70 -1.12 21.34 -6.76
N TRP A 71 -0.82 20.95 -7.99
CA TRP A 71 0.03 21.73 -8.93
C TRP A 71 -0.63 23.01 -9.45
N THR A 72 -1.93 23.19 -9.21
CA THR A 72 -2.66 24.44 -9.53
C THR A 72 -2.67 25.45 -8.37
N LYS A 73 -2.12 25.07 -7.21
CA LYS A 73 -2.07 25.94 -6.03
C LYS A 73 -0.90 26.93 -6.13
N PRO A 74 -0.91 28.01 -5.33
CA PRO A 74 0.24 28.92 -5.25
C PRO A 74 1.52 28.19 -4.84
N ASP A 75 2.68 28.62 -5.35
CA ASP A 75 3.99 28.02 -5.07
C ASP A 75 4.28 27.89 -3.57
N SER A 76 3.85 28.85 -2.75
CA SER A 76 4.02 28.81 -1.29
C SER A 76 3.23 27.66 -0.64
N PHE A 77 2.03 27.38 -1.15
CA PHE A 77 1.22 26.24 -0.70
C PHE A 77 1.88 24.92 -1.09
N ILE A 78 2.28 24.79 -2.37
CA ILE A 78 2.93 23.59 -2.89
C ILE A 78 4.21 23.29 -2.11
N LYS A 79 5.06 24.31 -1.88
CA LYS A 79 6.29 24.13 -1.07
C LYS A 79 5.99 23.63 0.33
N ASN A 80 5.01 24.21 1.00
CA ASN A 80 4.66 23.79 2.36
C ASN A 80 4.17 22.32 2.38
N ALA A 81 3.32 21.93 1.42
CA ALA A 81 2.87 20.55 1.27
C ALA A 81 4.06 19.60 1.04
N LEU A 82 4.93 19.93 0.09
CA LEU A 82 6.13 19.15 -0.20
C LEU A 82 7.07 19.07 1.00
N ASP A 83 7.31 20.20 1.70
CA ASP A 83 8.23 20.25 2.83
C ASP A 83 7.76 19.34 3.98
N ARG A 84 6.47 19.30 4.25
CA ARG A 84 5.88 18.42 5.26
C ARG A 84 6.04 16.94 4.89
N GLU A 85 5.63 16.56 3.69
CA GLU A 85 5.54 15.16 3.29
C GLU A 85 6.88 14.57 2.86
N MET A 86 7.68 15.31 2.07
CA MET A 86 9.00 14.84 1.65
C MET A 86 9.98 14.72 2.82
N SER A 87 9.79 15.53 3.90
CA SER A 87 10.57 15.35 5.13
C SER A 87 10.27 14.02 5.81
N LEU A 88 9.02 13.61 5.88
CA LEU A 88 8.62 12.31 6.44
C LEU A 88 9.15 11.16 5.55
N LEU A 89 8.98 11.26 4.24
CA LEU A 89 9.49 10.26 3.29
C LEU A 89 11.01 10.10 3.38
N ARG A 90 11.75 11.21 3.42
CA ARG A 90 13.20 11.19 3.60
C ARG A 90 13.61 10.53 4.93
N ASN A 91 12.91 10.87 6.02
CA ASN A 91 13.19 10.28 7.34
C ASN A 91 12.92 8.78 7.36
N MET A 92 11.95 8.31 6.59
CA MET A 92 11.67 6.87 6.41
C MET A 92 12.71 6.17 5.52
N GLY A 93 13.61 6.90 4.86
CA GLY A 93 14.62 6.35 3.96
C GLY A 93 14.14 6.16 2.52
N VAL A 94 13.00 6.75 2.17
CA VAL A 94 12.52 6.79 0.78
C VAL A 94 13.45 7.64 -0.06
N ASN A 95 13.85 7.11 -1.19
CA ASN A 95 14.73 7.77 -2.16
C ASN A 95 14.08 8.02 -3.51
N VAL A 96 12.86 7.49 -3.74
CA VAL A 96 12.09 7.65 -4.98
C VAL A 96 10.61 7.84 -4.67
N VAL A 97 9.96 8.78 -5.36
CA VAL A 97 8.49 8.87 -5.40
C VAL A 97 7.98 8.61 -6.81
N ARG A 98 6.86 7.91 -6.92
CA ARG A 98 6.08 7.84 -8.15
C ARG A 98 4.99 8.88 -8.08
N VAL A 99 4.89 9.71 -9.12
CA VAL A 99 3.87 10.74 -9.26
C VAL A 99 3.03 10.45 -10.50
N TYR A 100 1.73 10.31 -10.33
CA TYR A 100 0.83 9.85 -11.39
C TYR A 100 0.55 10.90 -12.45
N ASN A 101 0.44 12.19 -12.07
CA ASN A 101 0.02 13.21 -13.02
C ASN A 101 0.34 14.64 -12.55
N GLY A 102 0.56 15.52 -13.51
CA GLY A 102 0.50 16.98 -13.36
C GLY A 102 1.69 17.67 -12.68
N ILE A 103 2.68 16.94 -12.18
CA ILE A 103 3.88 17.57 -11.61
C ILE A 103 4.63 18.37 -12.69
N GLN A 104 5.16 19.51 -12.30
CA GLN A 104 5.95 20.36 -13.20
C GLN A 104 7.45 20.14 -12.98
N PRO A 105 8.30 20.34 -13.99
CA PRO A 105 9.75 20.16 -13.89
C PRO A 105 10.39 20.80 -12.65
N LYS A 106 9.99 22.04 -12.33
CA LYS A 106 10.50 22.79 -11.17
C LYS A 106 10.26 22.09 -9.83
N TRP A 107 9.20 21.26 -9.72
CA TRP A 107 8.89 20.56 -8.48
C TRP A 107 9.65 19.25 -8.34
N ILE A 108 9.94 18.56 -9.43
CA ILE A 108 10.87 17.42 -9.43
C ILE A 108 12.25 17.91 -8.98
N GLU A 109 12.73 18.99 -9.56
CA GLU A 109 14.01 19.62 -9.18
C GLU A 109 14.01 20.07 -7.71
N TYR A 110 12.89 20.65 -7.23
CA TYR A 110 12.75 21.08 -5.84
C TYR A 110 12.83 19.89 -4.86
N ILE A 111 12.08 18.82 -5.11
CA ILE A 111 12.10 17.60 -4.31
C ILE A 111 13.52 17.01 -4.28
N TYR A 112 14.13 16.86 -5.44
CA TYR A 112 15.48 16.32 -5.53
C TYR A 112 16.54 17.16 -4.80
N LYS A 113 16.54 18.46 -5.02
CA LYS A 113 17.54 19.38 -4.42
C LYS A 113 17.42 19.45 -2.89
N ASN A 114 16.21 19.45 -2.35
CA ASN A 114 16.00 19.67 -0.93
C ASN A 114 15.96 18.36 -0.12
N TYR A 115 15.51 17.26 -0.74
CA TYR A 115 15.28 15.99 -0.04
C TYR A 115 16.12 14.84 -0.56
N GLY A 116 16.75 14.96 -1.72
CA GLY A 116 17.51 13.88 -2.37
C GLY A 116 16.61 12.76 -2.89
N ILE A 117 15.31 13.02 -3.03
CA ILE A 117 14.33 12.05 -3.51
C ILE A 117 14.17 12.23 -5.02
N TYR A 118 14.30 11.15 -5.75
CA TYR A 118 14.08 11.09 -7.19
C TYR A 118 12.60 10.90 -7.53
N THR A 119 12.24 11.17 -8.77
CA THR A 119 10.88 10.99 -9.28
C THR A 119 10.85 9.97 -10.41
N VAL A 120 9.94 9.01 -10.32
CA VAL A 120 9.48 8.21 -11.46
C VAL A 120 8.28 8.93 -12.05
N LEU A 121 8.43 9.39 -13.30
CA LEU A 121 7.42 10.18 -13.99
C LEU A 121 6.50 9.25 -14.78
N ASN A 122 5.23 9.22 -14.39
CA ASN A 122 4.22 8.35 -14.98
C ASN A 122 3.40 9.08 -16.05
N HIS A 123 3.18 8.42 -17.18
CA HIS A 123 2.16 8.77 -18.15
C HIS A 123 1.15 7.64 -18.26
N SER A 124 -0.14 7.91 -18.07
CA SER A 124 -1.20 6.87 -18.00
C SER A 124 -1.40 6.10 -19.30
N PHE A 125 -0.95 6.65 -20.42
CA PHE A 125 -0.95 6.05 -21.75
C PHE A 125 -2.30 5.47 -22.14
N GLY A 126 -3.35 6.26 -21.96
CA GLY A 126 -4.72 5.90 -22.31
C GLY A 126 -5.47 5.08 -21.24
N ARG A 127 -4.88 4.76 -20.08
CA ARG A 127 -5.57 3.99 -19.03
C ARG A 127 -6.92 4.56 -18.61
N TYR A 128 -6.98 5.87 -18.54
CA TYR A 128 -8.16 6.62 -18.09
C TYR A 128 -8.84 7.37 -19.23
N GLY A 129 -8.70 6.89 -20.46
CA GLY A 129 -9.21 7.54 -21.66
C GLY A 129 -8.19 8.48 -22.31
N VAL A 130 -8.58 9.06 -23.43
CA VAL A 130 -7.76 9.95 -24.25
C VAL A 130 -8.62 11.08 -24.83
N THR A 131 -8.04 12.26 -25.02
CA THR A 131 -8.74 13.39 -25.66
C THR A 131 -8.27 13.51 -27.11
N ILE A 132 -9.15 13.24 -28.06
CA ILE A 132 -8.87 13.31 -29.50
C ILE A 132 -9.67 14.46 -30.12
N ASP A 133 -9.00 15.40 -30.78
CA ASP A 133 -9.63 16.56 -31.41
C ASP A 133 -10.53 17.36 -30.44
N GLY A 134 -10.19 17.42 -29.15
CA GLY A 134 -10.96 18.10 -28.10
C GLY A 134 -12.14 17.31 -27.55
N VAL A 135 -12.33 16.07 -27.96
CA VAL A 135 -13.38 15.17 -27.46
C VAL A 135 -12.76 14.10 -26.56
N TYR A 136 -13.25 13.98 -25.34
CA TYR A 136 -12.81 12.92 -24.44
C TYR A 136 -13.43 11.58 -24.81
N VAL A 137 -12.58 10.57 -24.99
CA VAL A 137 -12.94 9.17 -25.27
C VAL A 137 -12.56 8.34 -24.03
N GLN A 138 -13.56 7.82 -23.34
CA GLN A 138 -13.38 7.11 -22.08
C GLN A 138 -12.63 5.77 -22.25
N ASN A 139 -13.00 5.00 -23.27
CA ASN A 139 -12.38 3.71 -23.57
C ASN A 139 -11.37 3.90 -24.70
N THR A 140 -10.09 3.77 -24.37
CA THR A 140 -9.00 3.92 -25.32
C THR A 140 -8.99 2.74 -26.28
N ASP A 141 -9.09 3.03 -27.58
CA ASP A 141 -8.93 2.04 -28.65
C ASP A 141 -7.50 2.08 -29.19
N TYR A 142 -6.69 1.11 -28.79
CA TYR A 142 -5.27 1.00 -29.21
C TYR A 142 -5.09 0.53 -30.65
N ALA A 143 -6.15 0.13 -31.34
CA ALA A 143 -6.12 -0.18 -32.77
C ALA A 143 -6.42 1.05 -33.65
N ASP A 144 -7.03 2.11 -33.08
CA ASP A 144 -7.35 3.33 -33.83
C ASP A 144 -6.11 4.19 -34.09
N PRO A 145 -5.79 4.50 -35.38
CA PRO A 145 -4.62 5.32 -35.71
C PRO A 145 -4.60 6.72 -35.11
N LYS A 146 -5.78 7.34 -34.88
CA LYS A 146 -5.83 8.68 -34.28
C LYS A 146 -5.52 8.64 -32.78
N THR A 147 -5.99 7.61 -32.11
CA THR A 147 -5.64 7.33 -30.71
C THR A 147 -4.14 7.13 -30.57
N ASN A 148 -3.54 6.33 -31.47
CA ASN A 148 -2.11 6.06 -31.46
C ASN A 148 -1.30 7.34 -31.70
N GLU A 149 -1.67 8.13 -32.71
CA GLU A 149 -1.01 9.42 -33.00
C GLU A 149 -1.10 10.37 -31.79
N GLN A 150 -2.25 10.46 -31.14
CA GLN A 150 -2.45 11.35 -29.99
C GLN A 150 -1.60 10.90 -28.78
N LEU A 151 -1.60 9.61 -28.43
CA LEU A 151 -0.83 9.08 -27.30
C LEU A 151 0.69 9.24 -27.54
N LEU A 152 1.17 8.95 -28.75
CA LEU A 152 2.57 9.17 -29.10
C LEU A 152 2.96 10.66 -29.06
N LYS A 153 2.07 11.56 -29.47
CA LYS A 153 2.27 13.00 -29.38
C LYS A 153 2.37 13.48 -27.93
N GLU A 154 1.52 12.95 -27.03
CA GLU A 154 1.56 13.27 -25.60
C GLU A 154 2.88 12.84 -24.98
N VAL A 155 3.31 11.61 -25.22
CA VAL A 155 4.57 11.06 -24.74
C VAL A 155 5.77 11.84 -25.28
N ASN A 156 5.73 12.20 -26.56
CA ASN A 156 6.77 13.02 -27.22
C ASN A 156 6.89 14.40 -26.56
N ALA A 157 5.77 15.07 -26.30
CA ALA A 157 5.75 16.38 -25.62
C ALA A 157 6.29 16.25 -24.19
N LEU A 158 5.89 15.22 -23.46
CA LEU A 158 6.38 14.97 -22.11
C LEU A 158 7.90 14.72 -22.11
N ALA A 159 8.40 13.90 -23.03
CA ALA A 159 9.84 13.63 -23.14
C ALA A 159 10.64 14.89 -23.44
N GLN A 160 10.15 15.80 -24.30
CA GLN A 160 10.81 17.07 -24.57
C GLN A 160 10.84 18.00 -23.36
N GLU A 161 9.79 17.99 -22.54
CA GLU A 161 9.67 18.87 -21.38
C GLU A 161 10.55 18.41 -20.20
N PHE A 162 10.73 17.10 -20.00
CA PHE A 162 11.30 16.55 -18.77
C PHE A 162 12.68 15.91 -18.92
N ASN A 163 13.22 15.69 -20.13
CA ASN A 163 14.47 14.95 -20.34
C ASN A 163 15.70 15.52 -19.62
N ASP A 164 15.73 16.81 -19.38
CA ASP A 164 16.86 17.50 -18.75
C ASP A 164 16.60 17.87 -17.27
N VAL A 165 15.53 17.34 -16.67
CA VAL A 165 15.11 17.72 -15.31
C VAL A 165 15.93 16.98 -14.25
N PRO A 166 16.71 17.68 -13.40
CA PRO A 166 17.41 17.06 -12.29
C PRO A 166 16.43 16.41 -11.31
N GLY A 167 16.68 15.15 -10.95
CA GLY A 167 15.81 14.37 -10.08
C GLY A 167 14.86 13.44 -10.81
N LEU A 168 14.78 13.49 -12.14
CA LEU A 168 14.15 12.42 -12.89
C LEU A 168 14.98 11.14 -12.75
N LEU A 169 14.33 10.02 -12.41
CA LEU A 169 14.97 8.71 -12.31
C LEU A 169 14.65 7.84 -13.52
N MET A 170 13.38 7.81 -13.88
CA MET A 170 12.85 6.83 -14.84
C MET A 170 11.53 7.32 -15.41
N TRP A 171 11.26 6.94 -16.65
CA TRP A 171 9.97 7.08 -17.30
C TRP A 171 9.12 5.86 -17.03
N LEU A 172 7.82 6.05 -16.80
CA LEU A 172 6.87 4.97 -16.59
C LEU A 172 5.65 5.16 -17.48
N LEU A 173 5.43 4.24 -18.41
CA LEU A 173 4.27 4.25 -19.30
C LEU A 173 3.18 3.31 -18.79
N GLY A 174 1.96 3.82 -18.77
CA GLY A 174 0.77 3.09 -18.35
C GLY A 174 0.55 3.09 -16.85
N ASN A 175 -0.57 2.51 -16.48
CA ASN A 175 -0.96 2.10 -15.14
C ASN A 175 -2.03 1.03 -15.24
N GLU A 176 -1.62 -0.25 -15.30
CA GLU A 176 -2.56 -1.40 -15.36
C GLU A 176 -3.52 -1.36 -16.55
N ASN A 177 -3.08 -0.86 -17.70
CA ASN A 177 -3.91 -0.75 -18.88
C ASN A 177 -4.44 -2.12 -19.33
N ASN A 178 -3.71 -3.18 -19.01
CA ASN A 178 -4.04 -4.57 -19.32
C ASN A 178 -5.34 -5.06 -18.66
N TYR A 179 -5.73 -4.54 -17.50
CA TYR A 179 -7.01 -4.91 -16.88
C TYR A 179 -8.22 -4.40 -17.68
N GLY A 180 -8.09 -3.27 -18.36
CA GLY A 180 -9.15 -2.72 -19.21
C GLY A 180 -9.47 -3.56 -20.47
N LEU A 181 -8.56 -4.42 -20.90
CA LEU A 181 -8.67 -5.16 -22.16
C LEU A 181 -9.81 -6.19 -22.19
N PHE A 182 -10.31 -6.60 -21.03
CA PHE A 182 -11.48 -7.47 -20.94
C PHE A 182 -12.79 -6.76 -21.31
N TRP A 183 -12.82 -5.44 -21.28
CA TRP A 183 -14.01 -4.63 -21.60
C TRP A 183 -13.85 -3.80 -22.87
N GLY A 184 -12.64 -3.49 -23.27
CA GLY A 184 -12.35 -2.66 -24.43
C GLY A 184 -10.85 -2.64 -24.74
N GLY A 185 -10.40 -1.76 -25.64
CA GLY A 185 -8.97 -1.54 -25.91
C GLY A 185 -8.55 -1.72 -27.36
N ALA A 186 -9.33 -2.42 -28.16
CA ALA A 186 -9.27 -2.39 -29.63
C ALA A 186 -10.61 -2.88 -30.18
N GLU A 187 -11.14 -2.13 -31.13
CA GLU A 187 -12.30 -2.59 -31.90
C GLU A 187 -11.79 -3.45 -33.05
N THR A 188 -11.92 -4.76 -32.93
CA THR A 188 -11.54 -5.71 -33.96
C THR A 188 -12.56 -6.83 -34.04
N GLU A 189 -12.94 -7.16 -35.27
CA GLU A 189 -13.81 -8.31 -35.59
C GLU A 189 -12.98 -9.54 -36.02
N ASP A 190 -11.72 -9.33 -36.40
CA ASP A 190 -10.84 -10.38 -36.88
C ASP A 190 -10.01 -10.97 -35.74
N ILE A 191 -10.49 -12.05 -35.14
CA ILE A 191 -9.74 -12.78 -34.12
C ILE A 191 -9.06 -13.97 -34.76
N PRO A 192 -7.71 -14.04 -34.77
CA PRO A 192 -6.98 -15.16 -35.30
C PRO A 192 -7.34 -16.49 -34.64
N VAL A 193 -7.28 -17.59 -35.38
CA VAL A 193 -7.57 -18.91 -34.82
C VAL A 193 -6.58 -19.27 -33.72
N GLY A 194 -7.10 -19.53 -32.52
CA GLY A 194 -6.31 -19.86 -31.35
C GLY A 194 -5.99 -18.68 -30.43
N GLU A 195 -6.39 -17.46 -30.78
CA GLU A 195 -6.31 -16.27 -29.90
C GLU A 195 -7.66 -15.92 -29.27
N THR A 196 -7.61 -15.16 -28.17
CA THR A 196 -8.80 -14.55 -27.56
C THR A 196 -8.89 -13.09 -27.95
N LEU A 197 -10.06 -12.47 -27.77
CA LEU A 197 -10.25 -11.05 -28.05
C LEU A 197 -9.29 -10.19 -27.19
N GLU A 198 -9.12 -10.55 -25.93
CA GLU A 198 -8.23 -9.84 -24.99
C GLU A 198 -6.77 -9.93 -25.44
N SER A 199 -6.33 -11.09 -25.97
CA SER A 199 -4.97 -11.27 -26.51
C SER A 199 -4.71 -10.38 -27.72
N VAL A 200 -5.70 -10.25 -28.62
CA VAL A 200 -5.59 -9.36 -29.79
C VAL A 200 -5.51 -7.89 -29.35
N ARG A 201 -6.36 -7.49 -28.42
CA ARG A 201 -6.32 -6.15 -27.83
C ARG A 201 -4.98 -5.88 -27.14
N ALA A 202 -4.47 -6.85 -26.40
CA ALA A 202 -3.17 -6.77 -25.74
C ALA A 202 -2.03 -6.53 -26.74
N ARG A 203 -2.03 -7.24 -27.90
CA ARG A 203 -1.01 -7.02 -28.94
C ARG A 203 -1.03 -5.58 -29.48
N HIS A 204 -2.21 -5.03 -29.77
CA HIS A 204 -2.33 -3.63 -30.19
C HIS A 204 -1.76 -2.68 -29.14
N MET A 205 -2.16 -2.86 -27.89
CA MET A 205 -1.72 -2.03 -26.77
C MET A 205 -0.20 -2.12 -26.56
N TYR A 206 0.37 -3.33 -26.42
CA TYR A 206 1.79 -3.48 -26.13
C TYR A 206 2.69 -3.07 -27.29
N LYS A 207 2.24 -3.26 -28.53
CA LYS A 207 2.93 -2.70 -29.70
C LYS A 207 3.02 -1.18 -29.61
N LEU A 208 1.92 -0.49 -29.25
CA LEU A 208 1.92 0.95 -29.07
C LEU A 208 2.79 1.38 -27.88
N PHE A 209 2.82 0.59 -26.78
CA PHE A 209 3.76 0.85 -25.69
C PHE A 209 5.21 0.81 -26.14
N ASN A 210 5.58 -0.16 -26.98
CA ASN A 210 6.91 -0.24 -27.55
C ASN A 210 7.24 0.97 -28.45
N GLU A 211 6.29 1.46 -29.22
CA GLU A 211 6.43 2.70 -29.99
C GLU A 211 6.59 3.92 -29.09
N GLY A 212 5.82 4.01 -27.99
CA GLY A 212 5.94 5.08 -26.98
C GLY A 212 7.31 5.09 -26.31
N ILE A 213 7.87 3.92 -26.00
CA ILE A 213 9.24 3.81 -25.48
C ILE A 213 10.25 4.38 -26.48
N LEU A 214 10.10 4.06 -27.74
CA LEU A 214 10.98 4.58 -28.79
C LEU A 214 10.83 6.09 -28.97
N GLU A 215 9.62 6.65 -28.79
CA GLU A 215 9.41 8.10 -28.81
C GLU A 215 10.19 8.79 -27.68
N ILE A 216 10.13 8.27 -26.44
CA ILE A 216 10.91 8.82 -25.32
C ILE A 216 12.41 8.76 -25.63
N LYS A 217 12.89 7.62 -26.10
CA LYS A 217 14.33 7.39 -26.36
C LYS A 217 14.91 8.28 -27.48
N LYS A 218 14.07 8.94 -28.28
CA LYS A 218 14.53 9.96 -29.24
C LYS A 218 15.07 11.21 -28.54
N PHE A 219 14.56 11.54 -27.36
CA PHE A 219 14.90 12.76 -26.62
C PHE A 219 15.74 12.48 -25.38
N ASP A 220 15.57 11.32 -24.76
CA ASP A 220 16.23 10.98 -23.50
C ASP A 220 16.99 9.64 -23.61
N SER A 221 18.30 9.73 -23.53
CA SER A 221 19.21 8.59 -23.46
C SER A 221 19.80 8.39 -22.06
N ASN A 222 19.44 9.23 -21.10
CA ASN A 222 20.00 9.23 -19.76
C ASN A 222 19.16 8.44 -18.75
N HIS A 223 17.88 8.26 -19.03
CA HIS A 223 16.95 7.62 -18.11
C HIS A 223 16.28 6.39 -18.76
N PRO A 224 16.14 5.28 -18.00
CA PRO A 224 15.43 4.10 -18.48
C PRO A 224 13.94 4.34 -18.63
N VAL A 225 13.32 3.54 -19.50
CA VAL A 225 11.88 3.57 -19.75
C VAL A 225 11.27 2.24 -19.31
N ALA A 226 10.30 2.30 -18.40
CA ALA A 226 9.51 1.19 -17.91
C ALA A 226 8.08 1.23 -18.43
N ILE A 227 7.42 0.08 -18.47
CA ILE A 227 5.96 -0.01 -18.56
C ILE A 227 5.39 -0.35 -17.18
N CYS A 228 4.10 -0.06 -16.94
CA CYS A 228 3.41 -0.41 -15.69
C CYS A 228 2.27 -1.39 -15.97
N ASN A 229 2.52 -2.68 -15.72
CA ASN A 229 1.56 -3.75 -15.92
C ASN A 229 0.81 -4.11 -14.62
N GLY A 230 -0.46 -4.49 -14.75
CA GLY A 230 -1.21 -5.11 -13.65
C GLY A 230 -0.86 -6.59 -13.57
N ASP A 231 -0.15 -6.98 -12.51
CA ASP A 231 0.42 -8.31 -12.31
C ASP A 231 1.15 -8.83 -13.57
N LEU A 232 1.24 -10.13 -13.78
CA LEU A 232 1.90 -10.74 -14.94
C LEU A 232 0.94 -11.09 -16.09
N LEU A 233 -0.25 -10.51 -16.08
CA LEU A 233 -1.23 -10.76 -17.13
C LEU A 233 -0.67 -10.34 -18.49
N PHE A 234 -0.77 -11.23 -19.48
CA PHE A 234 -0.23 -11.08 -20.85
C PHE A 234 1.31 -11.02 -20.95
N ILE A 235 2.05 -11.56 -19.97
CA ILE A 235 3.53 -11.51 -19.97
C ILE A 235 4.16 -12.08 -21.25
N ASP A 236 3.57 -13.11 -21.86
CA ASP A 236 4.08 -13.70 -23.11
C ASP A 236 3.94 -12.70 -24.28
N ILE A 237 2.84 -11.95 -24.33
CA ILE A 237 2.64 -10.89 -25.33
C ILE A 237 3.58 -9.71 -25.09
N ILE A 238 3.83 -9.36 -23.82
CA ILE A 238 4.85 -8.36 -23.47
C ILE A 238 6.23 -8.79 -24.01
N ALA A 239 6.61 -10.05 -23.84
CA ALA A 239 7.87 -10.59 -24.33
C ALA A 239 8.00 -10.49 -25.85
N GLU A 240 6.90 -10.67 -26.57
CA GLU A 240 6.87 -10.60 -28.04
C GLU A 240 6.87 -9.15 -28.55
N GLU A 241 6.08 -8.26 -27.96
CA GLU A 241 5.77 -6.95 -28.54
C GLU A 241 6.59 -5.79 -27.93
N VAL A 242 7.05 -5.88 -26.64
CA VAL A 242 7.73 -4.76 -25.96
C VAL A 242 9.23 -5.00 -25.86
N THR A 243 9.88 -5.00 -27.00
CA THR A 243 11.29 -5.37 -27.13
C THR A 243 12.29 -4.26 -26.72
N HIS A 244 11.82 -3.03 -26.53
CA HIS A 244 12.67 -1.87 -26.24
C HIS A 244 12.53 -1.36 -24.79
N MET A 245 11.73 -2.01 -23.93
CA MET A 245 11.67 -1.59 -22.52
C MET A 245 12.98 -1.89 -21.80
N ASP A 246 13.33 -1.01 -20.89
CA ASP A 246 14.52 -1.17 -20.05
C ASP A 246 14.18 -1.86 -18.72
N VAL A 247 12.96 -1.69 -18.22
CA VAL A 247 12.47 -2.21 -16.94
C VAL A 247 11.02 -2.66 -17.08
N LEU A 248 10.70 -3.84 -16.54
CA LEU A 248 9.30 -4.22 -16.32
C LEU A 248 8.84 -3.67 -14.97
N GLY A 249 7.90 -2.74 -15.00
CA GLY A 249 7.15 -2.28 -13.82
C GLY A 249 5.86 -3.08 -13.66
N VAL A 250 5.55 -3.47 -12.43
CA VAL A 250 4.33 -4.25 -12.12
C VAL A 250 3.66 -3.73 -10.85
N ASN A 251 2.34 -3.57 -10.92
CA ASN A 251 1.50 -3.46 -9.74
C ASN A 251 1.05 -4.85 -9.35
N ALA A 252 1.47 -5.34 -8.17
CA ALA A 252 1.14 -6.69 -7.72
C ALA A 252 0.74 -6.73 -6.24
N TYR A 253 -0.45 -7.25 -5.99
CA TYR A 253 -1.02 -7.42 -4.67
C TYR A 253 -1.25 -8.91 -4.42
N ARG A 254 -0.25 -9.61 -3.85
CA ARG A 254 -0.25 -11.07 -3.67
C ARG A 254 -0.17 -11.52 -2.20
N GLY A 255 -0.36 -10.59 -1.26
CA GLY A 255 -0.25 -10.86 0.17
C GLY A 255 1.16 -10.71 0.70
N VAL A 256 1.56 -11.54 1.66
CA VAL A 256 2.87 -11.47 2.31
C VAL A 256 4.04 -11.90 1.41
N SER A 257 3.76 -12.68 0.38
CA SER A 257 4.73 -13.22 -0.58
C SER A 257 4.27 -12.98 -2.01
N PHE A 258 5.21 -12.69 -2.89
CA PHE A 258 4.96 -12.58 -4.33
C PHE A 258 5.01 -13.92 -5.07
N THR A 259 5.22 -15.01 -4.34
CA THR A 259 5.23 -16.40 -4.84
C THR A 259 6.23 -16.60 -6.01
N ASP A 260 5.76 -17.00 -7.17
CA ASP A 260 6.55 -17.31 -8.38
C ASP A 260 6.83 -16.11 -9.29
N LEU A 261 6.41 -14.90 -8.89
CA LEU A 261 6.45 -13.72 -9.75
C LEU A 261 7.85 -13.42 -10.29
N PHE A 262 8.86 -13.40 -9.42
CA PHE A 262 10.23 -13.10 -9.83
C PHE A 262 10.81 -14.17 -10.76
N ASP A 263 10.53 -15.45 -10.49
CA ASP A 263 11.00 -16.56 -11.30
C ASP A 263 10.36 -16.53 -12.68
N THR A 264 9.05 -16.26 -12.75
CA THR A 264 8.31 -16.11 -14.00
C THR A 264 8.86 -14.96 -14.86
N VAL A 265 9.13 -13.78 -14.26
CA VAL A 265 9.72 -12.65 -15.00
C VAL A 265 11.13 -12.99 -15.47
N LYS A 266 11.93 -13.65 -14.63
CA LYS A 266 13.29 -14.08 -15.01
C LYS A 266 13.27 -15.05 -16.16
N GLU A 267 12.34 -16.01 -16.17
CA GLU A 267 12.21 -16.99 -17.23
C GLU A 267 11.70 -16.39 -18.54
N LYS A 268 10.65 -15.57 -18.47
CA LYS A 268 9.93 -15.07 -19.65
C LYS A 268 10.60 -13.86 -20.31
N LEU A 269 11.16 -12.95 -19.53
CA LEU A 269 11.66 -11.66 -20.02
C LEU A 269 13.14 -11.43 -19.72
N ASN A 270 13.62 -11.88 -18.58
CA ASN A 270 15.01 -11.66 -18.11
C ASN A 270 15.43 -10.18 -18.16
N VAL A 271 14.53 -9.27 -17.76
CA VAL A 271 14.78 -7.82 -17.67
C VAL A 271 14.77 -7.37 -16.21
N PRO A 272 15.33 -6.19 -15.89
CA PRO A 272 15.18 -5.57 -14.58
C PRO A 272 13.71 -5.43 -14.22
N PHE A 273 13.40 -5.68 -12.96
CA PHE A 273 12.05 -5.69 -12.43
C PHE A 273 11.85 -4.68 -11.31
N LEU A 274 10.78 -3.90 -11.38
CA LEU A 274 10.39 -2.91 -10.39
C LEU A 274 8.93 -3.11 -9.97
N PHE A 275 8.67 -3.28 -8.68
CA PHE A 275 7.30 -3.12 -8.22
C PHE A 275 6.91 -1.63 -8.31
N THR A 276 5.97 -1.31 -9.17
CA THR A 276 5.42 0.03 -9.29
C THR A 276 4.31 0.31 -8.29
N GLU A 277 3.63 -0.75 -7.83
CA GLU A 277 2.74 -0.75 -6.67
C GLU A 277 2.75 -2.12 -6.00
N PHE A 278 2.76 -2.11 -4.68
CA PHE A 278 2.48 -3.25 -3.80
C PHE A 278 2.20 -2.72 -2.40
N GLY A 279 1.51 -3.49 -1.59
CA GLY A 279 1.20 -3.09 -0.21
C GLY A 279 -0.01 -3.82 0.32
N SER A 280 -0.51 -3.34 1.43
CA SER A 280 -1.79 -3.76 2.02
C SER A 280 -2.45 -2.56 2.69
N ASP A 281 -3.74 -2.65 2.86
CA ASP A 281 -4.45 -1.69 3.69
C ASP A 281 -4.16 -1.90 5.19
N ALA A 282 -4.52 -0.91 5.97
CA ALA A 282 -4.44 -0.93 7.43
C ALA A 282 -5.80 -1.23 8.07
N PHE A 283 -6.77 -1.75 7.33
CA PHE A 283 -8.12 -2.03 7.79
C PHE A 283 -8.41 -3.53 7.76
N ASN A 284 -8.75 -4.10 8.90
CA ASN A 284 -9.15 -5.49 8.98
C ASN A 284 -10.65 -5.59 8.66
N ALA A 285 -10.98 -6.19 7.52
CA ALA A 285 -12.36 -6.28 7.03
C ALA A 285 -13.25 -7.19 7.91
N LEU A 286 -12.66 -8.15 8.62
CA LEU A 286 -13.40 -9.03 9.54
C LEU A 286 -13.67 -8.36 10.88
N GLU A 287 -12.69 -7.63 11.40
CA GLU A 287 -12.79 -6.99 12.70
C GLU A 287 -13.36 -5.59 12.60
N MET A 288 -13.55 -5.07 11.38
CA MET A 288 -14.09 -3.74 11.08
C MET A 288 -13.34 -2.64 11.84
N ARG A 289 -12.02 -2.71 11.84
CA ARG A 289 -11.14 -1.77 12.55
C ARG A 289 -9.79 -1.59 11.86
N GLU A 290 -9.10 -0.51 12.22
CA GLU A 290 -7.71 -0.34 11.84
C GLU A 290 -6.83 -1.45 12.44
N ASP A 291 -5.98 -2.06 11.63
CA ASP A 291 -4.99 -3.07 12.01
C ASP A 291 -3.60 -2.75 11.45
N GLN A 292 -2.89 -1.92 12.18
CA GLN A 292 -1.53 -1.53 11.81
C GLN A 292 -0.53 -2.69 11.90
N LEU A 293 -0.84 -3.72 12.71
CA LEU A 293 0.01 -4.91 12.84
C LEU A 293 -0.03 -5.72 11.54
N MET A 294 -1.23 -5.96 11.03
CA MET A 294 -1.48 -6.65 9.76
C MET A 294 -0.74 -5.95 8.61
N GLN A 295 -0.97 -4.65 8.41
CA GLN A 295 -0.29 -3.86 7.38
C GLN A 295 1.24 -3.98 7.48
N THR A 296 1.78 -3.90 8.70
CA THR A 296 3.23 -3.98 8.93
C THR A 296 3.81 -5.34 8.55
N ARG A 297 3.11 -6.44 8.83
CA ARG A 297 3.56 -7.80 8.46
C ARG A 297 3.64 -7.96 6.95
N TYR A 298 2.61 -7.54 6.22
CA TYR A 298 2.64 -7.58 4.75
C TYR A 298 3.77 -6.72 4.19
N ALA A 299 3.96 -5.51 4.70
CA ALA A 299 5.04 -4.64 4.25
C ALA A 299 6.43 -5.27 4.47
N LEU A 300 6.69 -5.87 5.64
CA LEU A 300 7.96 -6.54 5.94
C LEU A 300 8.19 -7.76 5.04
N GLY A 301 7.17 -8.60 4.83
CA GLY A 301 7.26 -9.77 3.96
C GLY A 301 7.57 -9.39 2.51
N ASN A 302 6.88 -8.40 1.98
CA ASN A 302 7.09 -7.91 0.62
C ASN A 302 8.51 -7.34 0.43
N TRP A 303 8.97 -6.46 1.31
CA TRP A 303 10.30 -5.87 1.20
C TRP A 303 11.41 -6.92 1.40
N LYS A 304 11.18 -7.94 2.23
CA LYS A 304 12.10 -9.08 2.36
C LYS A 304 12.36 -9.74 1.02
N GLU A 305 11.31 -10.11 0.29
CA GLU A 305 11.45 -10.75 -1.02
C GLU A 305 12.04 -9.81 -2.07
N ILE A 306 11.61 -8.54 -2.11
CA ILE A 306 12.17 -7.53 -3.02
C ILE A 306 13.70 -7.46 -2.88
N TYR A 307 14.21 -7.42 -1.65
CA TYR A 307 15.63 -7.34 -1.41
C TYR A 307 16.36 -8.67 -1.64
N GLN A 308 15.73 -9.80 -1.32
CA GLN A 308 16.32 -11.12 -1.58
C GLN A 308 16.53 -11.39 -3.07
N HIS A 309 15.66 -10.84 -3.92
CA HIS A 309 15.73 -10.95 -5.38
C HIS A 309 16.55 -9.82 -6.04
N ALA A 310 17.20 -8.94 -5.26
CA ALA A 310 18.07 -7.91 -5.78
C ALA A 310 19.41 -8.49 -6.30
N TYR A 311 20.14 -7.67 -7.04
CA TYR A 311 21.40 -8.01 -7.69
C TYR A 311 22.40 -8.65 -6.72
N GLY A 312 22.90 -9.82 -7.06
CA GLY A 312 23.97 -10.51 -6.33
C GLY A 312 23.54 -11.29 -5.10
N ASN A 313 22.26 -11.31 -4.71
CA ASN A 313 21.78 -11.90 -3.45
C ASN A 313 21.48 -13.40 -3.51
N GLY A 314 21.75 -14.06 -4.64
CA GLY A 314 21.65 -15.51 -4.75
C GLY A 314 20.27 -16.06 -5.17
N LYS A 315 19.24 -15.20 -5.30
CA LYS A 315 17.98 -15.52 -5.97
C LYS A 315 17.99 -15.05 -7.43
N THR A 316 16.88 -14.58 -7.98
CA THR A 316 16.77 -14.21 -9.41
C THR A 316 17.68 -13.04 -9.82
N GLY A 317 18.01 -12.16 -8.90
CA GLY A 317 18.88 -11.01 -9.12
C GLY A 317 18.31 -9.91 -10.02
N ILE A 318 16.99 -9.91 -10.31
CA ILE A 318 16.39 -8.96 -11.25
C ILE A 318 15.71 -7.77 -10.57
N SER A 319 15.46 -7.84 -9.26
CA SER A 319 14.77 -6.78 -8.52
C SER A 319 15.65 -5.53 -8.41
N ILE A 320 15.14 -4.40 -8.87
CA ILE A 320 15.77 -3.08 -8.67
C ILE A 320 15.08 -2.28 -7.58
N GLY A 321 14.19 -2.91 -6.80
CA GLY A 321 13.43 -2.32 -5.69
C GLY A 321 11.94 -2.29 -5.92
N GLY A 322 11.25 -1.40 -5.22
CA GLY A 322 9.81 -1.26 -5.32
C GLY A 322 9.27 0.05 -4.75
N MET A 323 8.01 0.33 -5.02
CA MET A 323 7.28 1.50 -4.54
C MET A 323 6.06 1.04 -3.76
N THR A 324 6.11 1.18 -2.44
CA THR A 324 4.98 0.86 -1.56
C THR A 324 3.76 1.71 -1.92
N PHE A 325 2.61 1.11 -2.04
CA PHE A 325 1.33 1.79 -2.23
C PHE A 325 0.58 1.78 -0.91
N GLN A 326 0.30 2.95 -0.30
CA GLN A 326 0.71 4.31 -0.69
C GLN A 326 1.13 5.12 0.54
N PHE A 327 1.57 6.37 0.37
CA PHE A 327 2.10 7.18 1.47
C PHE A 327 1.02 7.61 2.47
N SER A 328 -0.12 8.11 2.00
CA SER A 328 -1.22 8.55 2.85
C SER A 328 -2.57 8.00 2.39
N ASP A 329 -3.51 7.88 3.31
CA ASP A 329 -4.83 7.33 3.04
C ASP A 329 -5.57 8.00 1.88
N GLY A 330 -6.29 7.19 1.12
CA GLY A 330 -7.02 7.62 -0.05
C GLY A 330 -8.52 7.78 0.19
N TRP A 331 -8.96 8.70 1.05
CA TRP A 331 -10.38 8.90 1.44
C TRP A 331 -11.37 9.07 0.28
N TRP A 332 -10.90 9.18 -0.94
CA TRP A 332 -11.70 9.31 -2.15
C TRP A 332 -11.82 8.00 -2.96
N LYS A 333 -11.16 6.94 -2.54
CA LYS A 333 -11.07 5.69 -3.32
C LYS A 333 -12.38 4.93 -3.38
N TYR A 334 -13.16 4.94 -2.29
CA TYR A 334 -14.50 4.38 -2.29
C TYR A 334 -15.52 5.43 -2.77
N LEU A 335 -16.45 5.04 -3.62
CA LEU A 335 -17.47 5.89 -4.27
C LEU A 335 -16.93 7.12 -5.04
N GLN A 336 -15.67 7.39 -5.08
CA GLN A 336 -14.87 8.37 -5.84
C GLN A 336 -15.46 9.80 -6.04
N GLU A 337 -16.76 10.01 -6.00
CA GLU A 337 -17.44 11.28 -6.25
C GLU A 337 -18.36 11.71 -5.09
N SER A 338 -18.53 10.86 -4.07
CA SER A 338 -19.40 11.12 -2.93
C SER A 338 -18.78 10.64 -1.63
N ASN A 339 -19.24 11.20 -0.49
CA ASN A 339 -18.76 10.87 0.86
C ASN A 339 -17.24 11.06 1.05
N LEU A 340 -16.64 11.98 0.33
CA LEU A 340 -15.20 12.19 0.29
C LEU A 340 -14.59 12.67 1.64
N ASP A 341 -15.41 13.01 2.59
CA ASP A 341 -15.09 13.41 3.98
C ASP A 341 -15.33 12.28 5.00
N VAL A 342 -15.72 11.10 4.53
CA VAL A 342 -15.90 9.89 5.32
C VAL A 342 -14.74 8.94 5.03
N HIS A 343 -14.05 8.46 6.05
CA HIS A 343 -13.09 7.37 5.89
C HIS A 343 -13.88 6.06 5.86
N ASP A 344 -14.15 5.56 4.67
CA ASP A 344 -15.08 4.46 4.45
C ASP A 344 -14.50 3.12 4.93
N THR A 345 -15.37 2.27 5.44
CA THR A 345 -14.99 0.95 5.97
C THR A 345 -15.32 -0.20 5.02
N HIS A 346 -15.84 0.08 3.81
CA HIS A 346 -16.12 -0.96 2.83
C HIS A 346 -14.87 -1.35 2.06
N ALA A 347 -14.62 -2.65 2.00
CA ALA A 347 -13.59 -3.20 1.14
C ALA A 347 -14.02 -3.14 -0.33
N SER A 348 -13.10 -2.72 -1.21
CA SER A 348 -13.40 -2.47 -2.62
C SER A 348 -13.36 -3.74 -3.46
N TRP A 349 -12.49 -4.71 -3.10
CA TRP A 349 -12.26 -5.94 -3.84
C TRP A 349 -11.76 -7.06 -2.95
N SER A 350 -11.81 -8.30 -3.45
CA SER A 350 -11.46 -9.52 -2.72
C SER A 350 -10.07 -10.02 -3.11
N ASN A 351 -9.25 -10.42 -2.13
CA ASN A 351 -7.94 -10.98 -2.38
C ASN A 351 -7.52 -12.02 -1.33
N GLY A 352 -7.55 -13.30 -1.73
CA GLY A 352 -7.17 -14.42 -0.86
C GLY A 352 -5.68 -14.49 -0.47
N GLY A 353 -4.81 -13.69 -1.10
CA GLY A 353 -3.40 -13.55 -0.70
C GLY A 353 -3.24 -12.84 0.65
N TYR A 354 -4.24 -12.05 1.06
CA TYR A 354 -4.28 -11.35 2.35
C TYR A 354 -5.10 -12.15 3.35
N SER A 355 -4.53 -13.26 3.79
CA SER A 355 -5.22 -14.31 4.55
C SER A 355 -5.60 -13.93 5.99
N GLU A 356 -5.11 -12.81 6.52
CA GLU A 356 -5.41 -12.42 7.92
C GLU A 356 -6.85 -11.93 8.07
N ASP A 357 -7.48 -11.45 6.99
CA ASP A 357 -8.85 -10.96 7.00
C ASP A 357 -9.69 -11.41 5.80
N TYR A 358 -9.21 -12.38 5.05
CA TYR A 358 -9.90 -12.92 3.89
C TYR A 358 -10.97 -13.94 4.25
N VAL A 359 -12.15 -13.78 3.65
CA VAL A 359 -13.21 -14.80 3.60
C VAL A 359 -13.67 -14.97 2.17
N GLU A 360 -13.80 -16.22 1.71
CA GLU A 360 -14.24 -16.50 0.35
C GLU A 360 -15.63 -15.91 0.08
N GLY A 361 -15.73 -15.18 -1.03
CA GLY A 361 -16.96 -14.51 -1.45
C GLY A 361 -17.15 -13.10 -0.89
N GLU A 362 -16.28 -12.63 -0.01
CA GLU A 362 -16.30 -11.28 0.55
C GLU A 362 -15.10 -10.46 0.14
N ASN A 363 -15.29 -9.15 0.10
CA ASN A 363 -14.19 -8.21 -0.15
C ASN A 363 -13.42 -7.94 1.13
N ASN A 364 -12.08 -7.89 1.03
CA ASN A 364 -11.20 -7.64 2.17
C ASN A 364 -10.15 -6.54 1.92
N MET A 365 -10.07 -5.98 0.72
CA MET A 365 -9.11 -4.93 0.41
C MET A 365 -9.79 -3.56 0.43
N ASN A 366 -9.46 -2.72 1.41
CA ASN A 366 -10.02 -1.38 1.55
C ASN A 366 -9.04 -0.32 1.04
N GLU A 367 -9.32 0.20 -0.16
CA GLU A 367 -8.41 1.13 -0.84
C GLU A 367 -8.23 2.48 -0.13
N GLU A 368 -9.14 2.88 0.73
CA GLU A 368 -9.00 4.12 1.49
C GLU A 368 -7.93 4.04 2.59
N TRP A 369 -7.63 2.82 3.07
CA TRP A 369 -6.74 2.56 4.20
C TRP A 369 -5.33 2.10 3.82
N PHE A 370 -4.95 2.20 2.57
CA PHE A 370 -3.61 1.79 2.11
C PHE A 370 -2.47 2.70 2.58
N GLY A 371 -2.77 3.84 3.18
CA GLY A 371 -1.76 4.78 3.65
C GLY A 371 -0.81 4.21 4.68
N ILE A 372 0.49 4.43 4.48
CA ILE A 372 1.50 4.24 5.53
C ILE A 372 1.37 5.31 6.62
N CYS A 373 0.71 6.41 6.28
CA CYS A 373 0.28 7.45 7.21
C CYS A 373 -1.23 7.66 7.10
N ALA A 374 -1.91 7.71 8.24
CA ALA A 374 -3.28 8.18 8.31
C ALA A 374 -3.36 9.69 8.08
N LYS A 375 -4.47 10.16 7.49
CA LYS A 375 -4.75 11.60 7.32
C LYS A 375 -5.54 12.13 8.49
N GLY A 376 -5.14 13.29 8.97
CA GLY A 376 -5.83 14.05 9.98
C GLY A 376 -6.54 15.29 9.43
N PRO A 377 -7.06 16.15 10.31
CA PRO A 377 -7.79 17.34 9.94
C PRO A 377 -6.90 18.33 9.17
N THR A 378 -7.55 19.14 8.35
CA THR A 378 -6.92 20.21 7.58
C THR A 378 -6.71 21.45 8.46
N ASP A 379 -5.51 22.03 8.43
CA ASP A 379 -5.21 23.28 9.12
C ASP A 379 -5.84 24.51 8.44
N ALA A 380 -5.73 25.68 9.05
CA ALA A 380 -6.29 26.93 8.54
C ALA A 380 -5.70 27.37 7.18
N MET A 381 -4.57 26.80 6.78
CA MET A 381 -3.94 27.06 5.49
C MET A 381 -4.37 26.07 4.41
N GLY A 382 -5.09 25.00 4.75
CA GLY A 382 -5.58 23.98 3.84
C GLY A 382 -4.67 22.76 3.72
N HIS A 383 -3.65 22.61 4.58
CA HIS A 383 -2.81 21.43 4.63
C HIS A 383 -3.32 20.46 5.70
N TYR A 384 -3.36 19.17 5.41
CA TYR A 384 -3.76 18.16 6.39
C TYR A 384 -2.58 17.66 7.22
N GLU A 385 -2.88 17.18 8.40
CA GLU A 385 -1.91 16.49 9.25
C GLU A 385 -1.72 15.04 8.80
N LEU A 386 -0.55 14.48 9.08
CA LEU A 386 -0.23 13.08 8.82
C LEU A 386 0.18 12.37 10.12
N TYR A 387 -0.37 11.19 10.32
CA TYR A 387 -0.07 10.33 11.47
C TYR A 387 0.59 9.04 10.99
N PRO A 388 1.94 8.91 11.11
CA PRO A 388 2.66 7.70 10.72
C PRO A 388 2.14 6.47 11.47
N ARG A 389 1.80 5.43 10.73
CA ARG A 389 1.42 4.11 11.23
C ARG A 389 2.65 3.25 11.55
N ALA A 390 2.42 2.07 12.13
CA ALA A 390 3.47 1.11 12.47
C ALA A 390 4.35 0.75 11.26
N ALA A 391 3.75 0.57 10.10
CA ALA A 391 4.46 0.27 8.85
C ALA A 391 5.47 1.38 8.46
N TYR A 392 5.20 2.65 8.76
CA TYR A 392 6.16 3.73 8.55
C TYR A 392 7.47 3.50 9.30
N TYR A 393 7.39 3.14 10.58
CA TYR A 393 8.56 2.90 11.43
C TYR A 393 9.28 1.60 11.05
N ALA A 394 8.54 0.57 10.65
CA ALA A 394 9.11 -0.66 10.14
C ALA A 394 9.92 -0.41 8.86
N LEU A 395 9.36 0.34 7.93
CA LEU A 395 10.05 0.69 6.67
C LEU A 395 11.26 1.60 6.89
N MET A 396 11.27 2.44 7.94
CA MET A 396 12.50 3.16 8.33
C MET A 396 13.67 2.22 8.63
N ASP A 397 13.42 1.07 9.23
CA ASP A 397 14.46 0.10 9.55
C ASP A 397 14.80 -0.77 8.33
N VAL A 398 13.82 -1.17 7.54
CA VAL A 398 14.02 -1.90 6.28
C VAL A 398 14.90 -1.10 5.31
N HIS A 399 14.59 0.17 5.11
CA HIS A 399 15.32 1.02 4.15
C HIS A 399 16.78 1.36 4.59
N LYS A 400 17.18 1.01 5.81
CA LYS A 400 18.59 1.06 6.24
C LYS A 400 19.41 -0.09 5.70
N ILE A 401 18.77 -1.18 5.28
CA ILE A 401 19.42 -2.34 4.69
C ILE A 401 19.89 -1.95 3.29
N ASN A 402 21.16 -2.17 2.98
CA ASN A 402 21.66 -2.03 1.63
C ASN A 402 21.77 -3.43 0.97
N PRO A 403 20.78 -3.85 0.17
CA PRO A 403 20.80 -5.17 -0.45
C PRO A 403 21.86 -5.32 -1.55
N LEU A 404 22.52 -4.22 -1.96
CA LEU A 404 23.58 -4.22 -2.97
C LEU A 404 25.00 -4.28 -2.36
N ASP A 405 25.10 -4.38 -1.03
CA ASP A 405 26.38 -4.59 -0.35
C ASP A 405 26.89 -6.02 -0.61
N ASN A 406 28.16 -6.16 -0.96
CA ASN A 406 28.77 -7.46 -1.27
C ASN A 406 28.81 -8.46 -0.09
N GLN A 407 28.52 -8.01 1.13
CA GLN A 407 28.43 -8.85 2.33
C GLN A 407 26.98 -9.27 2.66
N VAL A 408 26.01 -8.81 1.86
CA VAL A 408 24.59 -9.09 2.03
C VAL A 408 24.17 -10.11 0.98
N ASP A 409 23.45 -11.13 1.42
CA ASP A 409 22.78 -12.12 0.58
C ASP A 409 21.33 -12.36 1.08
N ALA A 410 20.60 -13.22 0.41
CA ALA A 410 19.20 -13.52 0.75
C ALA A 410 19.03 -14.02 2.20
N ILE A 411 20.01 -14.76 2.74
CA ILE A 411 19.96 -15.29 4.11
C ILE A 411 20.21 -14.17 5.12
N VAL A 412 21.14 -13.28 4.84
CA VAL A 412 21.40 -12.11 5.70
C VAL A 412 20.16 -11.21 5.74
N ILE A 413 19.52 -10.96 4.60
CA ILE A 413 18.29 -10.17 4.50
C ILE A 413 17.18 -10.80 5.34
N GLU A 414 16.94 -12.09 5.18
CA GLU A 414 15.98 -12.85 5.97
C GLU A 414 16.23 -12.71 7.47
N ASN A 415 17.43 -12.99 7.92
CA ASN A 415 17.81 -12.90 9.32
C ASN A 415 17.70 -11.49 9.93
N VAL A 416 17.84 -10.45 9.12
CA VAL A 416 17.68 -9.06 9.58
C VAL A 416 16.21 -8.70 9.67
N ILE A 417 15.44 -8.97 8.61
CA ILE A 417 14.03 -8.57 8.55
C ILE A 417 13.19 -9.39 9.52
N ASP A 418 13.42 -10.69 9.66
CA ASP A 418 12.67 -11.55 10.58
C ASP A 418 12.88 -11.21 12.07
N LYS A 419 13.91 -10.40 12.38
CA LYS A 419 14.11 -9.83 13.73
C LYS A 419 13.33 -8.53 13.97
N LEU A 420 12.80 -7.93 12.92
CA LEU A 420 11.98 -6.74 13.05
C LEU A 420 10.61 -7.15 13.58
N ASP A 421 10.29 -6.69 14.77
CA ASP A 421 9.07 -7.06 15.47
C ASP A 421 7.93 -6.09 15.16
N PRO A 422 6.91 -6.49 14.40
CA PRO A 422 5.79 -5.62 14.04
C PRO A 422 5.09 -5.00 15.25
N THR A 423 5.04 -5.73 16.38
CA THR A 423 4.42 -5.23 17.62
C THR A 423 5.15 -4.02 18.18
N GLN A 424 6.49 -4.01 18.12
CA GLN A 424 7.29 -2.88 18.57
C GLN A 424 6.97 -1.61 17.78
N TYR A 425 6.70 -1.76 16.50
CA TYR A 425 6.33 -0.63 15.63
C TYR A 425 4.93 -0.11 15.93
N VAL A 426 3.98 -0.98 16.25
CA VAL A 426 2.64 -0.56 16.73
C VAL A 426 2.75 0.25 18.02
N LEU A 427 3.53 -0.22 18.99
CA LEU A 427 3.77 0.51 20.23
C LEU A 427 4.48 1.84 20.02
N THR A 428 5.41 1.87 19.05
CA THR A 428 6.12 3.10 18.65
C THR A 428 5.15 4.11 18.03
N ALA A 429 4.28 3.69 17.13
CA ALA A 429 3.28 4.53 16.47
C ALA A 429 2.28 5.11 17.49
N ARG A 430 1.92 4.31 18.49
CA ARG A 430 1.04 4.76 19.60
C ARG A 430 1.75 5.67 20.60
N GLY A 431 3.07 5.78 20.55
CA GLY A 431 3.86 6.54 21.51
C GLY A 431 3.94 5.91 22.91
N ASP A 432 3.64 4.63 23.03
CA ASP A 432 3.63 3.90 24.31
C ASP A 432 5.03 3.39 24.68
N LYS A 433 5.82 4.27 25.25
CA LYS A 433 7.21 3.96 25.65
C LYS A 433 7.29 2.92 26.77
N ALA A 434 6.36 2.90 27.70
CA ALA A 434 6.38 1.97 28.83
C ALA A 434 6.08 0.54 28.36
N ALA A 435 5.07 0.36 27.53
CA ALA A 435 4.75 -0.93 26.92
C ALA A 435 5.88 -1.40 25.97
N LEU A 436 6.49 -0.48 25.22
CA LEU A 436 7.63 -0.76 24.34
C LEU A 436 8.83 -1.31 25.12
N GLU A 437 9.21 -0.69 26.23
CA GLU A 437 10.34 -1.16 27.05
C GLU A 437 10.05 -2.51 27.71
N SER A 438 8.82 -2.74 28.18
CA SER A 438 8.46 -4.02 28.80
C SER A 438 8.37 -5.17 27.79
N SER A 439 8.00 -4.89 26.54
CA SER A 439 7.83 -5.90 25.50
C SER A 439 9.13 -6.43 24.92
N LYS A 440 10.22 -5.68 24.97
CA LYS A 440 11.51 -6.06 24.37
C LYS A 440 12.10 -7.38 24.88
N ASN A 441 11.74 -7.80 26.10
CA ASN A 441 12.28 -9.00 26.73
C ASN A 441 11.21 -10.05 27.10
N SER A 442 10.00 -9.92 26.62
CA SER A 442 8.90 -10.83 26.93
C SER A 442 8.68 -11.88 25.84
N LEU A 443 8.54 -13.14 26.26
CA LEU A 443 8.11 -14.21 25.33
C LEU A 443 6.66 -14.08 24.90
N ILE A 444 5.85 -13.39 25.69
CA ILE A 444 4.45 -13.07 25.42
C ILE A 444 4.31 -11.56 25.52
N ARG A 445 3.73 -10.95 24.52
CA ARG A 445 3.59 -9.50 24.40
C ARG A 445 2.13 -9.12 24.26
N LEU A 446 1.76 -8.01 24.86
CA LEU A 446 0.50 -7.34 24.55
C LEU A 446 0.68 -6.62 23.20
N SER A 447 0.04 -7.15 22.14
CA SER A 447 0.16 -6.62 20.79
C SER A 447 -0.91 -5.57 20.47
N GLY A 448 -2.05 -5.61 21.15
CA GLY A 448 -3.13 -4.67 20.95
C GLY A 448 -4.00 -4.53 22.20
N LEU A 449 -4.56 -3.33 22.40
CA LEU A 449 -5.58 -3.06 23.39
C LEU A 449 -6.50 -1.98 22.82
N TYR A 450 -7.76 -2.30 22.64
CA TYR A 450 -8.73 -1.33 22.14
C TYR A 450 -10.11 -1.49 22.78
N LEU A 451 -10.86 -0.40 22.77
CA LEU A 451 -12.24 -0.33 23.21
C LEU A 451 -13.13 -0.12 22.00
N LYS A 452 -14.10 -1.00 21.82
CA LYS A 452 -15.19 -0.82 20.88
C LYS A 452 -16.41 -0.34 21.65
N LEU A 453 -16.94 0.82 21.29
CA LEU A 453 -18.17 1.38 21.84
C LEU A 453 -19.19 1.42 20.69
N GLU A 454 -20.27 0.69 20.82
CA GLU A 454 -21.34 0.65 19.85
C GLU A 454 -22.59 1.27 20.49
N THR A 455 -23.24 2.18 19.76
CA THR A 455 -24.48 2.81 20.20
C THR A 455 -25.62 2.38 19.28
N TYR A 456 -26.72 2.06 19.86
CA TYR A 456 -27.92 1.61 19.17
C TYR A 456 -29.08 2.53 19.48
N SER A 457 -29.87 2.84 18.49
CA SER A 457 -31.16 3.48 18.67
C SER A 457 -32.20 2.63 17.98
N THR A 458 -32.97 1.94 18.79
CA THR A 458 -34.13 1.16 18.31
C THR A 458 -35.39 2.05 18.29
N GLY A 459 -35.28 3.21 17.68
CA GLY A 459 -36.39 4.13 17.57
C GLY A 459 -37.63 3.49 16.98
N GLY A 460 -38.80 3.94 17.46
CA GLY A 460 -40.09 3.40 17.08
C GLY A 460 -40.70 2.54 18.20
N ASP A 461 -42.00 2.42 18.09
CA ASP A 461 -42.85 1.81 19.10
C ASP A 461 -43.28 0.39 18.78
N LYS A 462 -42.68 -0.19 17.70
CA LYS A 462 -43.05 -1.54 17.28
C LYS A 462 -41.84 -2.30 16.72
N ILE A 463 -41.31 -3.15 17.52
CA ILE A 463 -40.48 -4.27 17.05
C ILE A 463 -41.33 -5.53 17.21
N SER A 464 -41.70 -6.09 16.09
CA SER A 464 -42.47 -7.32 16.05
C SER A 464 -41.50 -8.51 16.15
N THR A 465 -41.62 -9.28 17.21
CA THR A 465 -40.90 -10.54 17.35
C THR A 465 -41.90 -11.70 17.36
N PRO A 466 -41.46 -12.93 17.02
CA PRO A 466 -42.31 -14.13 17.13
C PRO A 466 -42.95 -14.32 18.51
N ASP A 467 -42.30 -13.82 19.55
CA ASP A 467 -42.74 -13.98 20.93
C ASP A 467 -43.75 -12.94 21.43
N GLU A 468 -43.98 -11.88 20.64
CA GLU A 468 -45.08 -10.92 20.94
C GLU A 468 -46.46 -11.55 21.10
N LYS A 469 -46.60 -12.76 20.63
CA LYS A 469 -47.87 -13.53 20.72
C LYS A 469 -48.02 -14.36 21.97
N VAL A 470 -46.99 -14.41 22.79
CA VAL A 470 -47.10 -15.14 24.04
C VAL A 470 -47.89 -14.27 25.02
N THR A 471 -49.03 -14.70 25.18
CA THR A 471 -50.08 -14.23 26.07
C THR A 471 -49.64 -13.43 27.29
N GLY A 472 -49.76 -12.15 27.18
CA GLY A 472 -50.36 -11.40 28.29
C GLY A 472 -49.43 -10.68 29.23
N SER A 473 -48.10 -10.62 29.10
CA SER A 473 -47.35 -9.84 30.07
C SER A 473 -45.93 -9.38 29.70
N THR A 474 -45.39 -9.78 28.61
CA THR A 474 -44.04 -9.33 28.22
C THR A 474 -44.13 -8.45 26.97
N THR A 475 -43.98 -7.18 27.17
CA THR A 475 -43.62 -6.27 26.09
C THR A 475 -42.22 -6.65 25.65
N PHE A 476 -42.11 -7.12 24.43
CA PHE A 476 -40.86 -7.40 23.82
C PHE A 476 -40.68 -6.50 22.59
N PRO A 477 -39.57 -5.80 22.44
CA PRO A 477 -38.40 -5.80 23.33
C PRO A 477 -38.68 -5.13 24.70
N ALA A 478 -37.98 -5.63 25.72
CA ALA A 478 -38.13 -5.10 27.07
C ALA A 478 -37.69 -3.65 27.20
N PHE A 479 -36.86 -3.20 26.28
CA PHE A 479 -36.32 -1.83 26.25
C PHE A 479 -36.24 -1.33 24.80
N LEU A 480 -36.78 -0.13 24.58
CA LEU A 480 -36.71 0.61 23.31
C LEU A 480 -35.99 1.93 23.54
N GLY A 481 -35.25 2.40 22.55
CA GLY A 481 -34.58 3.67 22.56
C GLY A 481 -33.07 3.55 22.38
N PHE A 482 -32.37 4.46 23.00
CA PHE A 482 -30.91 4.52 22.93
C PHE A 482 -30.27 3.58 23.95
N ASP A 483 -29.35 2.75 23.49
CA ASP A 483 -28.56 1.86 24.32
C ASP A 483 -27.12 1.75 23.76
N HIS A 484 -26.21 1.11 24.45
CA HIS A 484 -24.84 0.96 24.01
C HIS A 484 -24.23 -0.38 24.45
N MET A 485 -23.21 -0.80 23.73
CA MET A 485 -22.37 -1.96 24.07
C MET A 485 -20.92 -1.52 24.18
N GLU A 486 -20.23 -2.03 25.16
CA GLU A 486 -18.79 -1.84 25.35
C GLU A 486 -18.07 -3.17 25.25
N SER A 487 -17.06 -3.22 24.36
CA SER A 487 -16.21 -4.38 24.17
C SER A 487 -14.75 -3.98 24.27
N PHE A 488 -14.03 -4.54 25.23
CA PHE A 488 -12.59 -4.38 25.36
C PHE A 488 -11.90 -5.58 24.73
N PHE A 489 -10.92 -5.31 23.89
CA PHE A 489 -10.10 -6.34 23.29
C PHE A 489 -8.66 -6.20 23.78
N ALA A 490 -8.08 -7.33 24.19
CA ALA A 490 -6.67 -7.45 24.53
C ALA A 490 -6.02 -8.53 23.66
N GLU A 491 -5.07 -8.10 22.86
CA GLU A 491 -4.36 -8.97 21.91
C GLU A 491 -2.98 -9.28 22.44
N PHE A 492 -2.61 -10.54 22.36
CA PHE A 492 -1.32 -11.06 22.80
C PHE A 492 -0.64 -11.78 21.63
N GLU A 493 0.66 -11.62 21.54
CA GLU A 493 1.49 -12.34 20.61
C GLU A 493 2.62 -13.03 21.37
N ALA A 494 2.94 -14.26 20.98
CA ALA A 494 4.03 -15.05 21.52
C ALA A 494 4.89 -15.61 20.39
N ASN A 495 6.19 -15.43 20.47
CA ASN A 495 7.17 -15.98 19.54
C ASN A 495 8.15 -16.88 20.30
N PRO A 496 7.75 -18.10 20.69
CA PRO A 496 8.59 -19.00 21.48
C PRO A 496 9.78 -19.58 20.70
N ALA A 497 9.74 -19.51 19.36
CA ALA A 497 10.84 -19.88 18.47
C ALA A 497 10.80 -18.99 17.23
N PRO A 498 11.92 -18.86 16.48
CA PRO A 498 12.01 -17.97 15.31
C PRO A 498 10.96 -18.24 14.21
N ASN A 499 10.45 -19.45 14.16
CA ASN A 499 9.50 -19.93 13.16
C ASN A 499 8.17 -20.38 13.74
N LEU A 500 7.86 -19.96 14.96
CA LEU A 500 6.63 -20.30 15.67
C LEU A 500 6.03 -19.04 16.28
N THR A 501 4.88 -18.64 15.78
CA THR A 501 4.12 -17.48 16.25
C THR A 501 2.77 -17.94 16.78
N GLY A 502 2.42 -17.49 17.97
CA GLY A 502 1.09 -17.67 18.55
C GLY A 502 0.43 -16.32 18.77
N LYS A 503 -0.84 -16.21 18.46
CA LYS A 503 -1.65 -15.03 18.69
C LYS A 503 -2.88 -15.41 19.51
N LEU A 504 -3.29 -14.53 20.42
CA LEU A 504 -4.49 -14.67 21.23
C LEU A 504 -5.16 -13.32 21.39
N SER A 505 -6.41 -13.22 21.01
CA SER A 505 -7.26 -12.07 21.29
C SER A 505 -8.34 -12.45 22.30
N LEU A 506 -8.41 -11.70 23.38
CA LEU A 506 -9.47 -11.79 24.39
C LEU A 506 -10.45 -10.65 24.19
N ASN A 507 -11.72 -10.95 24.27
CA ASN A 507 -12.77 -9.93 24.31
C ASN A 507 -13.41 -9.93 25.70
N VAL A 508 -13.57 -8.72 26.27
CA VAL A 508 -14.22 -8.48 27.56
C VAL A 508 -15.38 -7.53 27.35
N LEU A 509 -16.60 -7.98 27.60
CA LEU A 509 -17.78 -7.14 27.51
C LEU A 509 -17.94 -6.27 28.76
N GLY A 510 -18.04 -4.96 28.55
CA GLY A 510 -18.44 -3.99 29.54
C GLY A 510 -19.96 -3.91 29.66
N ASN A 511 -20.54 -2.80 29.26
CA ASN A 511 -21.99 -2.70 29.18
C ASN A 511 -22.54 -3.55 28.04
N VAL A 512 -23.64 -4.21 28.30
CA VAL A 512 -24.38 -5.07 27.36
C VAL A 512 -25.79 -4.54 27.26
N PRO A 513 -26.29 -4.20 26.07
CA PRO A 513 -27.64 -3.69 25.90
C PRO A 513 -28.70 -4.63 26.42
N ASP A 514 -29.73 -4.08 27.01
CA ASP A 514 -30.89 -4.85 27.47
C ASP A 514 -31.89 -5.13 26.32
N ASN A 515 -31.67 -4.56 25.16
CA ASN A 515 -32.54 -4.76 24.03
C ASN A 515 -32.35 -6.16 23.40
N PRO A 516 -33.40 -6.98 23.39
CA PRO A 516 -33.27 -8.38 22.92
C PRO A 516 -32.91 -8.53 21.44
N ILE A 517 -33.09 -7.53 20.62
CA ILE A 517 -32.66 -7.56 19.21
C ILE A 517 -31.14 -7.68 19.11
N ASN A 518 -30.43 -7.21 20.10
CA ASN A 518 -28.97 -7.25 20.11
C ASN A 518 -28.42 -8.59 20.62
N GLU A 519 -29.25 -9.57 20.94
CA GLU A 519 -28.79 -10.93 21.30
C GLU A 519 -27.93 -11.55 20.20
N ILE A 520 -28.21 -11.25 18.94
CA ILE A 520 -27.39 -11.70 17.82
C ILE A 520 -25.95 -11.19 17.91
N PHE A 521 -25.72 -10.03 18.49
CA PHE A 521 -24.36 -9.50 18.71
C PHE A 521 -23.60 -10.22 19.83
N TYR A 522 -24.28 -11.09 20.56
CA TYR A 522 -23.68 -11.91 21.61
C TYR A 522 -23.44 -13.35 21.22
N GLU A 523 -23.64 -13.70 19.98
CA GLU A 523 -23.44 -15.08 19.49
C GLU A 523 -22.06 -15.61 19.87
N ASN A 524 -21.06 -14.75 19.83
CA ASN A 524 -19.72 -15.10 20.24
C ASN A 524 -19.58 -15.43 21.72
N ARG A 525 -20.57 -15.12 22.50
CA ARG A 525 -20.60 -15.35 23.95
C ARG A 525 -21.53 -16.47 24.32
N GLY A 526 -22.14 -17.10 23.35
CA GLY A 526 -23.25 -17.96 23.60
C GLY A 526 -24.46 -17.21 24.16
N ARG A 527 -25.59 -17.86 24.15
CA ARG A 527 -26.77 -17.32 24.83
C ARG A 527 -26.54 -17.35 26.34
N PRO A 528 -27.17 -16.45 27.10
CA PRO A 528 -27.12 -16.49 28.54
C PRO A 528 -27.45 -17.92 29.03
N ILE A 529 -26.58 -18.49 29.85
CA ILE A 529 -26.81 -19.81 30.42
C ILE A 529 -27.98 -19.66 31.38
N THR A 530 -29.05 -20.36 31.11
CA THR A 530 -30.22 -20.40 31.96
C THR A 530 -30.12 -21.66 32.84
N VAL A 531 -29.94 -21.44 34.12
CA VAL A 531 -29.84 -22.51 35.09
C VAL A 531 -31.05 -22.45 36.05
N PRO A 532 -31.86 -23.48 36.13
CA PRO A 532 -32.91 -23.54 37.11
C PRO A 532 -32.31 -23.73 38.51
N VAL A 533 -32.64 -22.83 39.42
CA VAL A 533 -32.24 -22.94 40.84
C VAL A 533 -33.49 -23.13 41.69
N PRO A 534 -33.61 -24.26 42.39
CA PRO A 534 -34.73 -24.47 43.29
C PRO A 534 -34.67 -23.51 44.49
N THR A 535 -35.79 -22.90 44.77
CA THR A 535 -35.97 -22.02 45.95
C THR A 535 -37.20 -22.49 46.76
N GLU A 536 -37.36 -21.97 47.98
CA GLU A 536 -38.53 -22.26 48.82
C GLU A 536 -39.87 -21.87 48.17
N ASN A 537 -39.82 -20.91 47.23
CA ASN A 537 -41.01 -20.43 46.53
C ASN A 537 -41.16 -20.96 45.09
N GLY A 538 -40.40 -22.00 44.73
CA GLY A 538 -40.38 -22.55 43.39
C GLY A 538 -39.00 -22.46 42.73
N GLU A 539 -38.96 -22.65 41.42
CA GLU A 539 -37.75 -22.64 40.64
C GLU A 539 -37.51 -21.24 40.08
N VAL A 540 -36.30 -20.72 40.29
CA VAL A 540 -35.84 -19.44 39.72
C VAL A 540 -34.81 -19.73 38.64
N THR A 541 -34.98 -19.14 37.49
CA THR A 541 -34.04 -19.22 36.40
C THR A 541 -32.97 -18.14 36.53
N LEU A 542 -31.70 -18.58 36.70
CA LEU A 542 -30.57 -17.68 36.64
C LEU A 542 -30.02 -17.68 35.21
N SER A 543 -29.85 -16.50 34.68
CA SER A 543 -29.18 -16.31 33.39
C SER A 543 -27.89 -15.50 33.57
N GLY A 544 -26.85 -15.94 32.94
CA GLY A 544 -25.56 -15.25 32.93
C GLY A 544 -24.95 -15.18 31.55
N LEU A 545 -24.36 -14.07 31.22
CA LEU A 545 -23.63 -13.89 29.99
C LEU A 545 -22.13 -14.06 30.28
N GLU A 546 -21.46 -14.85 29.47
CA GLU A 546 -20.01 -14.92 29.52
C GLU A 546 -19.40 -13.58 29.14
N ARG A 547 -18.74 -12.94 30.08
CA ARG A 547 -18.20 -11.57 29.88
C ARG A 547 -16.80 -11.56 29.33
N VAL A 548 -16.06 -12.64 29.46
CA VAL A 548 -14.69 -12.79 28.96
C VAL A 548 -14.63 -14.02 28.08
N ALA A 549 -14.20 -13.86 26.84
CA ALA A 549 -14.02 -15.00 25.93
C ALA A 549 -12.75 -14.84 25.09
N VAL A 550 -12.24 -15.96 24.60
CA VAL A 550 -11.26 -15.97 23.53
C VAL A 550 -12.00 -15.54 22.27
N TYR A 551 -11.59 -14.41 21.71
CA TYR A 551 -12.17 -13.90 20.48
C TYR A 551 -11.53 -14.53 19.26
N GLN A 552 -10.20 -14.59 19.25
CA GLN A 552 -9.41 -15.25 18.23
C GLN A 552 -8.18 -15.90 18.86
N ALA A 553 -7.72 -16.98 18.26
CA ALA A 553 -6.41 -17.55 18.55
C ALA A 553 -5.85 -18.17 17.28
N SER A 554 -4.55 -18.02 17.06
CA SER A 554 -3.86 -18.68 15.96
C SER A 554 -2.47 -19.13 16.38
N VAL A 555 -1.99 -20.16 15.70
CA VAL A 555 -0.61 -20.64 15.79
C VAL A 555 -0.12 -20.91 14.39
N GLU A 556 0.95 -20.24 14.02
CA GLU A 556 1.68 -20.45 12.77
C GLU A 556 3.03 -21.08 13.08
N TRP A 557 3.30 -22.22 12.48
CA TRP A 557 4.58 -22.91 12.61
C TRP A 557 5.16 -23.21 11.24
N ASP A 558 6.17 -22.47 10.86
CA ASP A 558 6.91 -22.65 9.62
C ASP A 558 8.14 -23.52 9.85
N HIS A 559 7.96 -24.83 9.74
CA HIS A 559 9.03 -25.79 9.88
C HIS A 559 9.61 -26.15 8.51
N SER A 560 10.91 -26.42 8.43
CA SER A 560 11.60 -26.78 7.18
C SER A 560 10.99 -27.95 6.38
N LEU A 561 10.12 -28.74 6.99
CA LEU A 561 9.47 -29.90 6.35
C LEU A 561 7.95 -29.68 6.14
N PHE A 562 7.34 -28.73 6.81
CA PHE A 562 5.90 -28.47 6.73
C PHE A 562 5.59 -27.08 7.28
N LYS A 563 4.48 -26.52 6.83
CA LYS A 563 3.84 -25.36 7.44
C LYS A 563 2.56 -25.80 8.14
N LEU A 564 2.36 -25.38 9.40
CA LEU A 564 1.15 -25.62 10.17
C LEU A 564 0.53 -24.27 10.53
N ASP A 565 -0.69 -24.08 10.06
CA ASP A 565 -1.54 -22.97 10.46
C ASP A 565 -2.75 -23.54 11.19
N ALA A 566 -2.89 -23.20 12.46
CA ALA A 566 -4.03 -23.56 13.28
C ALA A 566 -4.69 -22.30 13.81
N PHE A 567 -6.00 -22.23 13.78
CA PHE A 567 -6.72 -21.06 14.25
C PHE A 567 -8.04 -21.41 14.91
N TYR A 568 -8.48 -20.50 15.78
CA TYR A 568 -9.79 -20.45 16.40
C TYR A 568 -10.33 -19.03 16.28
N ARG A 569 -11.55 -18.89 15.82
CA ARG A 569 -12.28 -17.64 15.82
C ARG A 569 -13.60 -17.84 16.48
N THR A 570 -13.95 -16.93 17.38
CA THR A 570 -15.33 -16.83 17.77
C THR A 570 -15.97 -15.77 16.90
N GLY A 571 -17.09 -16.01 16.54
CA GLY A 571 -17.88 -15.05 16.13
C GLY A 571 -18.31 -14.77 14.86
N HIS A 572 -18.83 -13.80 14.77
CA HIS A 572 -19.36 -13.12 13.74
C HIS A 572 -19.95 -13.84 12.72
N TYR A 573 -20.22 -14.41 12.96
CA TYR A 573 -20.54 -15.22 12.41
C TYR A 573 -21.88 -15.36 12.40
N HIS A 574 -22.39 -14.53 12.40
CA HIS A 574 -23.40 -14.26 11.81
C HIS A 574 -23.56 -15.05 10.68
N TRP A 575 -22.73 -15.30 10.28
CA TRP A 575 -22.63 -16.15 9.40
C TRP A 575 -22.57 -17.35 9.92
N GLY A 576 -21.90 -17.27 10.84
CA GLY A 576 -22.19 -18.17 11.76
C GLY A 576 -23.59 -18.46 11.79
N TYR A 577 -24.34 -17.60 11.81
CA TYR A 577 -25.73 -17.78 11.72
C TYR A 577 -26.14 -18.81 10.70
N GLU A 578 -25.59 -18.82 9.62
CA GLU A 578 -25.76 -19.90 8.69
C GLU A 578 -25.01 -21.14 9.12
N GLY A 579 -23.88 -20.98 9.73
CA GLY A 579 -23.11 -22.03 10.38
C GLY A 579 -23.80 -22.63 11.57
N ASP A 580 -24.59 -21.87 12.30
CA ASP A 580 -25.40 -22.36 13.41
C ASP A 580 -26.51 -23.26 12.97
N PHE A 581 -26.76 -23.37 11.70
CA PHE A 581 -27.65 -24.37 11.14
C PHE A 581 -26.95 -25.68 10.76
N PHE A 582 -25.67 -25.74 10.92
CA PHE A 582 -24.85 -26.89 10.69
C PHE A 582 -24.13 -27.33 11.97
#